data_2bf76222fd0771286b0c2689b69496a5
#
_entry.id   2bf76222fd0771286b0c2689b69496a5
#
_cell.length_a   1.000
_cell.length_b   1.000
_cell.length_c   1.000
_cell.angle_alpha   90.00
_cell.angle_beta   90.00
_cell.angle_gamma   90.00
#
_symmetry.space_group_name_H-M   'P 1'
#
loop_
_entity.id
_entity.type
_entity.pdbx_description
1 polymer ?
#
loop_
_entity_poly.entity_id
_entity_poly.type
_entity_poly.pdbx_seq_one_letter_code
_entity_poly.pdbx_strand_id
1 'polypeptide(L)'
;MGLGKKTIDDQNYCGKKVLVRCDFNVPMKDGVITNENRINAALPTIQKLVNDGAKVILCSHLGKPKNGPEAKFSLAPVAVALSAKLGKTVVFADDDNVVGENAKAAVAAMNNGDVVLLQNTRFRKEETKNMPEFSEELASLADAYVDDAFGSCHRAHCSTAGVTDFIKDTAVGYLMEKEIKDLGNAVNDPVRPFTAILGGAKVADKLNVISNLLE
;
A
#
# COMPACT_ATOMS: atom_id res chain seq x y z
N MET A 1 -1.10 -14.96 20.52
CA MET A 1 -2.33 -14.13 20.42
C MET A 1 -2.47 -13.68 18.98
N GLY A 2 -3.64 -13.87 18.37
CA GLY A 2 -3.89 -13.34 17.02
C GLY A 2 -3.85 -11.82 17.04
N LEU A 3 -3.52 -11.22 15.89
CA LEU A 3 -3.36 -9.78 15.68
C LEU A 3 -4.58 -8.92 16.04
N GLY A 4 -5.74 -9.51 16.30
CA GLY A 4 -7.02 -8.79 16.44
C GLY A 4 -7.41 -8.00 15.19
N LYS A 5 -6.73 -8.24 14.06
CA LYS A 5 -6.98 -7.62 12.77
C LYS A 5 -7.36 -8.70 11.75
N LYS A 6 -8.29 -8.38 10.87
CA LYS A 6 -8.65 -9.26 9.75
C LYS A 6 -7.51 -9.25 8.73
N THR A 7 -7.19 -10.43 8.22
CA THR A 7 -6.26 -10.63 7.10
C THR A 7 -7.02 -10.84 5.80
N ILE A 8 -6.33 -10.84 4.68
CA ILE A 8 -6.96 -11.12 3.38
C ILE A 8 -7.48 -12.56 3.26
N ASP A 9 -7.05 -13.48 4.13
CA ASP A 9 -7.55 -14.85 4.15
C ASP A 9 -8.88 -15.01 4.90
N ASP A 10 -9.27 -14.01 5.69
CA ASP A 10 -10.51 -14.03 6.47
C ASP A 10 -11.75 -13.60 5.68
N GLN A 11 -11.60 -13.26 4.40
CA GLN A 11 -12.66 -12.67 3.58
C GLN A 11 -12.73 -13.26 2.18
N ASN A 12 -13.91 -13.16 1.55
CA ASN A 12 -14.10 -13.51 0.14
C ASN A 12 -14.13 -12.24 -0.72
N TYR A 13 -13.22 -12.16 -1.68
CA TYR A 13 -13.06 -11.01 -2.57
C TYR A 13 -13.56 -11.28 -4.01
N CYS A 14 -14.09 -12.47 -4.30
CA CYS A 14 -14.54 -12.81 -5.64
C CYS A 14 -15.57 -11.79 -6.16
N GLY A 15 -15.28 -11.20 -7.32
CA GLY A 15 -16.11 -10.19 -7.98
C GLY A 15 -16.07 -8.78 -7.35
N LYS A 16 -15.49 -8.61 -6.15
CA LYS A 16 -15.36 -7.31 -5.49
C LYS A 16 -14.26 -6.47 -6.08
N LYS A 17 -14.44 -5.16 -6.09
CA LYS A 17 -13.39 -4.17 -6.30
C LYS A 17 -12.65 -3.98 -4.98
N VAL A 18 -11.34 -4.22 -4.98
CA VAL A 18 -10.51 -4.16 -3.78
C VAL A 18 -9.43 -3.09 -3.96
N LEU A 19 -9.49 -2.03 -3.18
CA LEU A 19 -8.44 -1.02 -3.12
C LEU A 19 -7.32 -1.53 -2.22
N VAL A 20 -6.13 -1.71 -2.78
CA VAL A 20 -4.95 -2.19 -2.05
C VAL A 20 -3.93 -1.07 -1.93
N ARG A 21 -3.60 -0.69 -0.70
CA ARG A 21 -2.53 0.26 -0.43
C ARG A 21 -1.20 -0.46 -0.36
N CYS A 22 -0.37 -0.23 -1.38
CA CYS A 22 0.98 -0.78 -1.48
C CYS A 22 2.05 0.28 -1.20
N ASP A 23 3.26 -0.13 -0.88
CA ASP A 23 4.43 0.77 -0.81
C ASP A 23 5.32 0.60 -2.04
N PHE A 24 5.00 1.33 -3.11
CA PHE A 24 5.80 1.40 -4.35
C PHE A 24 6.70 2.63 -4.39
N ASN A 25 7.09 3.16 -3.23
CA ASN A 25 8.08 4.24 -3.16
C ASN A 25 9.50 3.70 -3.43
N VAL A 26 9.68 3.18 -4.64
CA VAL A 26 10.91 2.56 -5.12
C VAL A 26 11.97 3.60 -5.45
N PRO A 27 13.28 3.30 -5.28
CA PRO A 27 14.34 4.16 -5.76
C PRO A 27 14.39 4.13 -7.29
N MET A 28 14.48 5.32 -7.89
CA MET A 28 14.54 5.49 -9.34
C MET A 28 15.72 6.36 -9.73
N LYS A 29 16.34 6.03 -10.87
CA LYS A 29 17.35 6.84 -11.52
C LYS A 29 17.03 6.95 -13.01
N ASP A 30 16.95 8.17 -13.51
CA ASP A 30 16.65 8.47 -14.92
C ASP A 30 15.40 7.74 -15.46
N GLY A 31 14.34 7.68 -14.63
CA GLY A 31 13.09 7.00 -14.96
C GLY A 31 13.10 5.47 -14.83
N VAL A 32 14.24 4.88 -14.44
CA VAL A 32 14.41 3.43 -14.27
C VAL A 32 14.40 3.06 -12.79
N ILE A 33 13.67 2.01 -12.44
CA ILE A 33 13.63 1.45 -11.09
C ILE A 33 14.97 0.75 -10.82
N THR A 34 15.68 1.16 -9.78
CA THR A 34 16.99 0.60 -9.41
C THR A 34 16.91 -0.50 -8.35
N ASN A 35 15.79 -0.63 -7.66
CA ASN A 35 15.53 -1.69 -6.69
C ASN A 35 14.03 -2.01 -6.65
N GLU A 36 13.69 -3.27 -6.85
CA GLU A 36 12.31 -3.76 -6.95
C GLU A 36 11.81 -4.48 -5.68
N ASN A 37 12.55 -4.46 -4.59
CA ASN A 37 12.21 -5.19 -3.36
C ASN A 37 10.79 -4.87 -2.87
N ARG A 38 10.38 -3.60 -2.94
CA ARG A 38 9.03 -3.18 -2.53
C ARG A 38 7.93 -3.72 -3.44
N ILE A 39 8.20 -3.81 -4.74
CA ILE A 39 7.28 -4.43 -5.69
C ILE A 39 7.16 -5.92 -5.38
N ASN A 40 8.29 -6.60 -5.22
CA ASN A 40 8.33 -8.04 -4.91
C ASN A 40 7.59 -8.36 -3.60
N ALA A 41 7.71 -7.51 -2.59
CA ALA A 41 7.05 -7.70 -1.30
C ALA A 41 5.52 -7.61 -1.37
N ALA A 42 4.97 -6.85 -2.32
CA ALA A 42 3.53 -6.71 -2.50
C ALA A 42 2.91 -7.83 -3.38
N LEU A 43 3.74 -8.55 -4.15
CA LEU A 43 3.23 -9.56 -5.10
C LEU A 43 2.38 -10.66 -4.45
N PRO A 44 2.72 -11.24 -3.29
CA PRO A 44 1.91 -12.30 -2.67
C PRO A 44 0.46 -11.85 -2.41
N THR A 45 0.27 -10.65 -1.87
CA THR A 45 -1.04 -10.06 -1.61
C THR A 45 -1.81 -9.85 -2.92
N ILE A 46 -1.16 -9.26 -3.92
CA ILE A 46 -1.77 -8.98 -5.23
C ILE A 46 -2.18 -10.30 -5.91
N GLN A 47 -1.29 -11.29 -5.96
CA GLN A 47 -1.57 -12.59 -6.57
C GLN A 47 -2.72 -13.33 -5.89
N LYS A 48 -2.77 -13.30 -4.55
CA LYS A 48 -3.88 -13.89 -3.78
C LYS A 48 -5.21 -13.29 -4.21
N LEU A 49 -5.32 -11.97 -4.20
CA LEU A 49 -6.55 -11.27 -4.59
C LEU A 49 -6.94 -11.52 -6.05
N VAL A 50 -5.97 -11.54 -6.96
CA VAL A 50 -6.19 -11.89 -8.39
C VAL A 50 -6.70 -13.32 -8.52
N ASN A 51 -6.11 -14.29 -7.81
CA ASN A 51 -6.51 -15.68 -7.84
C ASN A 51 -7.89 -15.91 -7.22
N ASP A 52 -8.27 -15.10 -6.25
CA ASP A 52 -9.61 -15.10 -5.67
C ASP A 52 -10.68 -14.49 -6.62
N GLY A 53 -10.27 -13.96 -7.76
CA GLY A 53 -11.17 -13.31 -8.71
C GLY A 53 -11.59 -11.90 -8.31
N ALA A 54 -10.81 -11.21 -7.47
CA ALA A 54 -11.03 -9.81 -7.16
C ALA A 54 -10.68 -8.91 -8.35
N LYS A 55 -11.27 -7.71 -8.40
CA LYS A 55 -10.85 -6.60 -9.26
C LYS A 55 -9.91 -5.73 -8.45
N VAL A 56 -8.61 -5.85 -8.70
CA VAL A 56 -7.57 -5.30 -7.82
C VAL A 56 -7.18 -3.90 -8.24
N ILE A 57 -7.41 -2.91 -7.38
CA ILE A 57 -7.07 -1.50 -7.60
C ILE A 57 -5.91 -1.16 -6.67
N LEU A 58 -4.73 -0.94 -7.25
CA LEU A 58 -3.53 -0.62 -6.49
C LEU A 58 -3.37 0.89 -6.35
N CYS A 59 -3.05 1.36 -5.14
CA CYS A 59 -2.66 2.73 -4.89
C CYS A 59 -1.37 2.81 -4.09
N SER A 60 -0.55 3.80 -4.38
CA SER A 60 0.71 4.04 -3.68
C SER A 60 1.16 5.48 -3.84
N HIS A 61 2.11 5.89 -2.98
CA HIS A 61 2.88 7.09 -3.17
C HIS A 61 4.25 6.80 -3.79
N LEU A 62 4.83 7.78 -4.46
CA LEU A 62 6.22 7.78 -4.94
C LEU A 62 6.85 9.15 -4.68
N GLY A 63 7.96 9.18 -3.95
CA GLY A 63 8.69 10.41 -3.66
C GLY A 63 7.89 11.44 -2.86
N LYS A 64 8.24 12.69 -3.07
CA LYS A 64 7.61 13.85 -2.42
C LYS A 64 7.39 14.99 -3.44
N PRO A 65 6.39 14.86 -4.34
CA PRO A 65 6.04 15.96 -5.24
C PRO A 65 5.63 17.18 -4.41
N LYS A 66 6.13 18.36 -4.79
CA LYS A 66 5.87 19.61 -4.07
C LYS A 66 4.81 20.48 -4.75
N ASN A 67 4.75 20.38 -6.07
CA ASN A 67 3.95 21.28 -6.91
C ASN A 67 2.81 20.57 -7.64
N GLY A 68 2.34 19.42 -7.13
CA GLY A 68 1.36 18.59 -7.80
C GLY A 68 2.02 17.54 -8.71
N PRO A 69 1.38 17.16 -9.83
CA PRO A 69 1.89 16.14 -10.74
C PRO A 69 3.27 16.50 -11.33
N GLU A 70 4.21 15.57 -11.19
CA GLU A 70 5.56 15.67 -11.76
C GLU A 70 5.93 14.33 -12.39
N ALA A 71 6.27 14.30 -13.68
CA ALA A 71 6.55 13.07 -14.45
C ALA A 71 7.56 12.12 -13.78
N LYS A 72 8.59 12.67 -13.09
CA LYS A 72 9.60 11.87 -12.36
C LYS A 72 9.02 11.09 -11.18
N PHE A 73 7.82 11.42 -10.73
CA PHE A 73 7.09 10.75 -9.65
C PHE A 73 5.88 9.96 -10.14
N SER A 74 5.75 9.76 -11.48
CA SER A 74 4.72 8.89 -12.03
C SER A 74 4.96 7.43 -11.68
N LEU A 75 3.88 6.70 -11.39
CA LEU A 75 3.91 5.26 -11.14
C LEU A 75 3.89 4.42 -12.44
N ALA A 76 3.92 5.02 -13.62
CA ALA A 76 3.95 4.30 -14.88
C ALA A 76 5.06 3.23 -14.97
N PRO A 77 6.33 3.48 -14.56
CA PRO A 77 7.36 2.44 -14.56
C PRO A 77 7.03 1.26 -13.61
N VAL A 78 6.31 1.53 -12.51
CA VAL A 78 5.87 0.49 -11.57
C VAL A 78 4.81 -0.40 -12.21
N ALA A 79 3.88 0.15 -13.00
CA ALA A 79 2.88 -0.64 -13.71
C ALA A 79 3.54 -1.61 -14.71
N VAL A 80 4.60 -1.17 -15.40
CA VAL A 80 5.37 -2.02 -16.33
C VAL A 80 6.06 -3.16 -15.57
N ALA A 81 6.73 -2.84 -14.46
CA ALA A 81 7.41 -3.84 -13.62
C ALA A 81 6.43 -4.86 -13.02
N LEU A 82 5.29 -4.40 -12.53
CA LEU A 82 4.21 -5.26 -12.02
C LEU A 82 3.65 -6.17 -13.11
N SER A 83 3.40 -5.65 -14.32
CA SER A 83 2.91 -6.44 -15.45
C SER A 83 3.85 -7.59 -15.78
N ALA A 84 5.15 -7.31 -15.84
CA ALA A 84 6.18 -8.33 -16.10
C ALA A 84 6.21 -9.41 -15.01
N LYS A 85 6.10 -9.03 -13.74
CA LYS A 85 6.16 -9.97 -12.59
C LYS A 85 4.89 -10.79 -12.40
N LEU A 86 3.75 -10.21 -12.69
CA LEU A 86 2.45 -10.91 -12.59
C LEU A 86 2.14 -11.76 -13.83
N GLY A 87 2.90 -11.60 -14.92
CA GLY A 87 2.64 -12.28 -16.18
C GLY A 87 1.31 -11.89 -16.83
N LYS A 88 0.81 -10.70 -16.50
CA LYS A 88 -0.47 -10.16 -17.00
C LYS A 88 -0.42 -8.64 -17.05
N THR A 89 -1.27 -8.04 -17.87
CA THR A 89 -1.36 -6.59 -17.98
C THR A 89 -1.85 -5.96 -16.67
N VAL A 90 -1.08 -5.01 -16.14
CA VAL A 90 -1.53 -4.06 -15.13
C VAL A 90 -1.88 -2.77 -15.85
N VAL A 91 -3.15 -2.40 -15.85
CA VAL A 91 -3.61 -1.16 -16.49
C VAL A 91 -3.17 0.02 -15.62
N PHE A 92 -2.36 0.91 -16.19
CA PHE A 92 -2.00 2.14 -15.51
C PHE A 92 -3.08 3.21 -15.76
N ALA A 93 -3.77 3.62 -14.72
CA ALA A 93 -4.73 4.70 -14.76
C ALA A 93 -3.99 6.04 -14.68
N ASP A 94 -3.51 6.53 -15.81
CA ASP A 94 -2.78 7.80 -15.92
C ASP A 94 -3.74 8.97 -15.75
N ASP A 95 -3.85 9.45 -14.54
CA ASP A 95 -4.77 10.51 -14.16
C ASP A 95 -4.14 11.38 -13.06
N ASP A 96 -3.81 12.61 -13.39
CA ASP A 96 -3.17 13.54 -12.47
C ASP A 96 -4.04 13.88 -11.25
N ASN A 97 -5.36 13.71 -11.36
CA ASN A 97 -6.28 13.81 -10.22
C ASN A 97 -6.35 12.54 -9.38
N VAL A 98 -5.64 11.47 -9.76
CA VAL A 98 -5.59 10.14 -9.12
C VAL A 98 -6.91 9.40 -9.18
N VAL A 99 -8.04 10.04 -8.90
CA VAL A 99 -9.42 9.54 -8.97
C VAL A 99 -10.25 10.36 -9.97
N GLY A 100 -9.64 10.76 -11.09
CA GLY A 100 -10.33 11.47 -12.16
C GLY A 100 -11.03 10.53 -13.15
N GLU A 101 -11.40 11.06 -14.29
CA GLU A 101 -12.20 10.33 -15.28
C GLU A 101 -11.48 9.11 -15.86
N ASN A 102 -10.16 9.22 -16.10
CA ASN A 102 -9.37 8.10 -16.60
C ASN A 102 -9.31 6.95 -15.59
N ALA A 103 -9.11 7.27 -14.31
CA ALA A 103 -9.09 6.29 -13.24
C ALA A 103 -10.44 5.59 -13.07
N LYS A 104 -11.53 6.35 -13.06
CA LYS A 104 -12.90 5.83 -12.98
C LYS A 104 -13.23 4.93 -14.17
N ALA A 105 -12.86 5.35 -15.39
CA ALA A 105 -13.08 4.56 -16.60
C ALA A 105 -12.29 3.24 -16.57
N ALA A 106 -11.01 3.27 -16.16
CA ALA A 106 -10.19 2.07 -16.02
C ALA A 106 -10.78 1.09 -15.00
N VAL A 107 -11.25 1.59 -13.85
CA VAL A 107 -11.87 0.76 -12.80
C VAL A 107 -13.23 0.22 -13.25
N ALA A 108 -14.02 1.00 -13.99
CA ALA A 108 -15.32 0.54 -14.50
C ALA A 108 -15.18 -0.60 -15.53
N ALA A 109 -14.11 -0.61 -16.30
CA ALA A 109 -13.84 -1.61 -17.34
C ALA A 109 -13.26 -2.95 -16.80
N MET A 110 -12.95 -3.05 -15.49
CA MET A 110 -12.32 -4.24 -14.90
C MET A 110 -13.20 -5.48 -14.94
N ASN A 111 -12.61 -6.61 -15.30
CA ASN A 111 -13.15 -7.94 -15.09
C ASN A 111 -12.52 -8.59 -13.84
N ASN A 112 -13.05 -9.73 -13.40
CA ASN A 112 -12.51 -10.49 -12.30
C ASN A 112 -11.06 -10.91 -12.57
N GLY A 113 -10.19 -10.66 -11.62
CA GLY A 113 -8.76 -10.92 -11.73
C GLY A 113 -7.96 -9.81 -12.42
N ASP A 114 -8.58 -8.74 -12.93
CA ASP A 114 -7.85 -7.61 -13.50
C ASP A 114 -7.16 -6.77 -12.44
N VAL A 115 -6.10 -6.09 -12.85
CA VAL A 115 -5.31 -5.20 -11.98
C VAL A 115 -5.19 -3.82 -12.62
N VAL A 116 -5.57 -2.80 -11.87
CA VAL A 116 -5.38 -1.39 -12.20
C VAL A 116 -4.43 -0.76 -11.19
N LEU A 117 -3.47 0.03 -11.63
CA LEU A 117 -2.62 0.87 -10.76
C LEU A 117 -3.03 2.33 -10.96
N LEU A 118 -3.43 2.98 -9.88
CA LEU A 118 -3.70 4.42 -9.87
C LEU A 118 -2.40 5.23 -9.95
N GLN A 119 -2.50 6.49 -10.35
CA GLN A 119 -1.39 7.42 -10.31
C GLN A 119 -1.00 7.74 -8.85
N ASN A 120 0.18 8.34 -8.66
CA ASN A 120 0.76 8.68 -7.37
C ASN A 120 -0.22 9.47 -6.48
N THR A 121 -0.62 8.89 -5.36
CA THR A 121 -1.59 9.52 -4.43
C THR A 121 -1.15 10.90 -3.96
N ARG A 122 0.17 11.17 -3.90
CA ARG A 122 0.73 12.46 -3.51
C ARG A 122 0.70 13.53 -4.59
N PHE A 123 0.15 13.26 -5.76
CA PHE A 123 -0.20 14.31 -6.71
C PHE A 123 -1.36 15.16 -6.17
N ARG A 124 -2.14 14.58 -5.26
CA ARG A 124 -3.17 15.29 -4.50
C ARG A 124 -2.59 15.81 -3.18
N LYS A 125 -2.72 17.11 -2.92
CA LYS A 125 -2.26 17.75 -1.68
C LYS A 125 -3.04 17.30 -0.45
N GLU A 126 -4.25 16.82 -0.67
CA GLU A 126 -5.18 16.27 0.31
C GLU A 126 -4.64 14.99 0.94
N GLU A 127 -3.88 14.17 0.20
CA GLU A 127 -3.38 12.86 0.62
C GLU A 127 -2.67 12.92 1.98
N THR A 128 -1.66 13.80 2.10
CA THR A 128 -0.84 13.88 3.32
C THR A 128 -1.51 14.64 4.47
N LYS A 129 -2.63 15.30 4.20
CA LYS A 129 -3.43 16.03 5.18
C LYS A 129 -4.62 15.22 5.68
N ASN A 130 -4.80 14.03 5.15
CA ASN A 130 -5.93 13.15 5.46
C ASN A 130 -7.30 13.84 5.27
N MET A 131 -7.44 14.56 4.14
CA MET A 131 -8.68 15.31 3.85
C MET A 131 -9.81 14.35 3.49
N PRO A 132 -11.00 14.50 4.11
CA PRO A 132 -12.13 13.58 3.92
C PRO A 132 -12.55 13.44 2.46
N GLU A 133 -12.53 14.52 1.69
CA GLU A 133 -12.99 14.55 0.31
C GLU A 133 -12.19 13.58 -0.57
N PHE A 134 -10.86 13.58 -0.47
CA PHE A 134 -10.03 12.67 -1.24
C PHE A 134 -10.09 11.23 -0.70
N SER A 135 -10.29 11.06 0.59
CA SER A 135 -10.53 9.75 1.20
C SER A 135 -11.81 9.12 0.67
N GLU A 136 -12.89 9.89 0.55
CA GLU A 136 -14.16 9.47 -0.02
C GLU A 136 -14.04 9.16 -1.52
N GLU A 137 -13.32 9.99 -2.29
CA GLU A 137 -13.03 9.73 -3.70
C GLU A 137 -12.32 8.37 -3.88
N LEU A 138 -11.25 8.10 -3.12
CA LEU A 138 -10.55 6.81 -3.14
C LEU A 138 -11.49 5.64 -2.78
N ALA A 139 -12.27 5.82 -1.73
CA ALA A 139 -13.22 4.81 -1.27
C ALA A 139 -14.31 4.50 -2.30
N SER A 140 -14.73 5.49 -3.08
CA SER A 140 -15.77 5.33 -4.12
C SER A 140 -15.39 4.35 -5.23
N LEU A 141 -14.11 4.05 -5.39
CA LEU A 141 -13.62 3.12 -6.40
C LEU A 141 -13.79 1.65 -6.01
N ALA A 142 -14.02 1.33 -4.72
CA ALA A 142 -13.89 -0.04 -4.23
C ALA A 142 -14.95 -0.44 -3.21
N ASP A 143 -15.18 -1.76 -3.11
CA ASP A 143 -16.10 -2.38 -2.16
C ASP A 143 -15.37 -2.78 -0.85
N ALA A 144 -14.05 -3.01 -0.94
CA ALA A 144 -13.20 -3.41 0.16
C ALA A 144 -11.83 -2.72 0.10
N TYR A 145 -11.15 -2.65 1.25
CA TYR A 145 -9.83 -2.04 1.38
C TYR A 145 -8.84 -2.98 2.04
N VAL A 146 -7.62 -3.03 1.50
CA VAL A 146 -6.50 -3.81 2.05
C VAL A 146 -5.30 -2.90 2.25
N ASP A 147 -4.78 -2.80 3.49
CA ASP A 147 -3.50 -2.15 3.75
C ASP A 147 -2.37 -3.18 3.70
N ASP A 148 -1.42 -2.97 2.79
CA ASP A 148 -0.22 -3.80 2.63
C ASP A 148 1.05 -2.93 2.58
N ALA A 149 1.05 -1.81 3.29
CA ALA A 149 2.11 -0.81 3.26
C ALA A 149 2.63 -0.46 4.66
N PHE A 150 3.26 -1.40 5.34
CA PHE A 150 3.76 -1.24 6.71
C PHE A 150 4.61 0.02 6.89
N GLY A 151 5.52 0.32 5.96
CA GLY A 151 6.35 1.53 6.00
C GLY A 151 5.59 2.86 5.99
N SER A 152 4.30 2.85 5.69
CA SER A 152 3.42 4.03 5.59
C SER A 152 2.24 4.00 6.56
N CYS A 153 1.89 2.86 7.17
CA CYS A 153 0.70 2.68 8.00
C CYS A 153 0.67 3.56 9.26
N HIS A 154 1.84 4.00 9.74
CA HIS A 154 1.98 4.90 10.89
C HIS A 154 1.56 6.36 10.59
N ARG A 155 1.21 6.68 9.34
CA ARG A 155 0.82 8.02 8.92
C ARG A 155 -0.66 8.09 8.66
N ALA A 156 -1.35 9.07 9.25
CA ALA A 156 -2.73 9.36 8.94
C ALA A 156 -2.81 10.10 7.60
N HIS A 157 -2.81 9.36 6.49
CA HIS A 157 -3.03 9.87 5.14
C HIS A 157 -4.37 9.37 4.59
N CYS A 158 -4.89 9.99 3.52
CA CYS A 158 -6.14 9.55 2.91
C CYS A 158 -6.11 8.08 2.52
N SER A 159 -5.03 7.64 1.85
CA SER A 159 -4.90 6.27 1.33
C SER A 159 -4.54 5.21 2.38
N THR A 160 -4.20 5.59 3.62
CA THR A 160 -3.86 4.67 4.72
C THR A 160 -4.90 4.66 5.83
N ALA A 161 -5.36 5.84 6.26
CA ALA A 161 -6.30 5.99 7.36
C ALA A 161 -7.68 6.47 6.90
N GLY A 162 -7.76 7.63 6.22
CA GLY A 162 -9.03 8.26 5.90
C GLY A 162 -9.97 7.41 5.07
N VAL A 163 -9.46 6.60 4.15
CA VAL A 163 -10.27 5.68 3.33
C VAL A 163 -11.08 4.68 4.17
N THR A 164 -10.59 4.31 5.37
CA THR A 164 -11.27 3.36 6.26
C THR A 164 -12.49 3.96 6.97
N ASP A 165 -12.66 5.27 6.93
CA ASP A 165 -13.89 5.91 7.42
C ASP A 165 -15.08 5.63 6.48
N PHE A 166 -14.80 5.42 5.20
CA PHE A 166 -15.79 5.23 4.14
C PHE A 166 -15.94 3.76 3.72
N ILE A 167 -14.88 2.93 3.76
CA ILE A 167 -14.94 1.49 3.48
C ILE A 167 -14.90 0.72 4.80
N LYS A 168 -15.93 -0.08 5.07
CA LYS A 168 -16.03 -0.88 6.32
C LYS A 168 -15.44 -2.28 6.20
N ASP A 169 -15.39 -2.83 4.99
CA ASP A 169 -14.77 -4.13 4.72
C ASP A 169 -13.26 -3.95 4.55
N THR A 170 -12.52 -4.05 5.65
CA THR A 170 -11.08 -3.76 5.68
C THR A 170 -10.28 -4.97 6.18
N ALA A 171 -9.07 -5.15 5.62
CA ALA A 171 -8.13 -6.19 6.04
C ALA A 171 -6.69 -5.71 5.89
N VAL A 172 -5.74 -6.49 6.42
CA VAL A 172 -4.31 -6.33 6.15
C VAL A 172 -3.84 -7.37 5.14
N GLY A 173 -2.90 -6.97 4.27
CA GLY A 173 -2.23 -7.88 3.35
C GLY A 173 -1.11 -8.66 4.03
N TYR A 174 -0.51 -9.60 3.31
CA TYR A 174 0.52 -10.52 3.84
C TYR A 174 1.79 -9.81 4.31
N LEU A 175 2.20 -8.70 3.64
CA LEU A 175 3.35 -7.92 4.10
C LEU A 175 3.07 -7.29 5.47
N MET A 176 1.92 -6.66 5.62
CA MET A 176 1.48 -6.07 6.88
C MET A 176 1.35 -7.13 7.97
N GLU A 177 0.70 -8.25 7.67
CA GLU A 177 0.53 -9.37 8.62
C GLU A 177 1.86 -9.88 9.14
N LYS A 178 2.82 -10.12 8.23
CA LYS A 178 4.17 -10.58 8.58
C LYS A 178 4.87 -9.59 9.51
N GLU A 179 4.91 -8.31 9.14
CA GLU A 179 5.58 -7.28 9.94
C GLU A 179 4.96 -7.12 11.33
N ILE A 180 3.63 -7.11 11.42
CA ILE A 180 2.93 -7.02 12.70
C ILE A 180 3.21 -8.26 13.56
N LYS A 181 3.24 -9.44 12.97
CA LYS A 181 3.53 -10.70 13.67
C LYS A 181 4.96 -10.72 14.18
N ASP A 182 5.93 -10.42 13.32
CA ASP A 182 7.35 -10.50 13.64
C ASP A 182 7.72 -9.46 14.71
N LEU A 183 7.30 -8.21 14.53
CA LEU A 183 7.55 -7.15 15.51
C LEU A 183 6.71 -7.32 16.78
N GLY A 184 5.46 -7.74 16.67
CA GLY A 184 4.61 -8.02 17.82
C GLY A 184 5.17 -9.13 18.70
N ASN A 185 5.67 -10.19 18.11
CA ASN A 185 6.35 -11.27 18.87
C ASN A 185 7.64 -10.78 19.51
N ALA A 186 8.45 -9.98 18.78
CA ALA A 186 9.70 -9.45 19.31
C ALA A 186 9.51 -8.53 20.53
N VAL A 187 8.37 -7.82 20.59
CA VAL A 187 8.08 -6.87 21.68
C VAL A 187 7.33 -7.53 22.83
N ASN A 188 6.32 -8.38 22.53
CA ASN A 188 5.40 -8.90 23.55
C ASN A 188 5.81 -10.27 24.11
N ASP A 189 6.49 -11.10 23.31
CA ASP A 189 6.87 -12.48 23.71
C ASP A 189 8.17 -12.90 23.00
N PRO A 190 9.30 -12.22 23.30
CA PRO A 190 10.57 -12.48 22.64
C PRO A 190 11.13 -13.86 22.99
N VAL A 191 11.53 -14.61 21.97
CA VAL A 191 12.32 -15.84 22.17
C VAL A 191 13.68 -15.47 22.75
N ARG A 192 14.04 -16.05 23.89
CA ARG A 192 15.31 -15.78 24.57
C ARG A 192 16.40 -16.81 24.17
N PRO A 193 17.67 -16.38 24.01
CA PRO A 193 18.20 -15.02 24.20
C PRO A 193 17.74 -14.06 23.08
N PHE A 194 17.31 -12.85 23.46
CA PHE A 194 16.90 -11.80 22.54
C PHE A 194 17.99 -10.73 22.46
N THR A 195 18.47 -10.44 21.26
CA THR A 195 19.50 -9.42 21.04
C THR A 195 18.98 -8.37 20.06
N ALA A 196 18.89 -7.13 20.51
CA ALA A 196 18.54 -5.99 19.66
C ALA A 196 19.81 -5.28 19.17
N ILE A 197 19.95 -5.11 17.85
CA ILE A 197 21.03 -4.34 17.22
C ILE A 197 20.44 -3.02 16.72
N LEU A 198 20.90 -1.92 17.33
CA LEU A 198 20.43 -0.58 17.03
C LEU A 198 21.53 0.23 16.35
N GLY A 199 21.18 0.87 15.23
CA GLY A 199 22.10 1.71 14.46
C GLY A 199 21.40 2.91 13.83
N GLY A 200 22.20 3.83 13.27
CA GLY A 200 21.72 5.00 12.53
C GLY A 200 22.14 6.35 13.12
N ALA A 201 22.01 7.40 12.33
CA ALA A 201 22.52 8.74 12.66
C ALA A 201 21.73 9.50 13.75
N LYS A 202 20.43 9.15 13.96
CA LYS A 202 19.55 9.84 14.93
C LYS A 202 19.35 8.96 16.16
N VAL A 203 20.29 9.01 17.09
CA VAL A 203 20.24 8.21 18.33
C VAL A 203 19.07 8.63 19.21
N ALA A 204 18.81 9.93 19.33
CA ALA A 204 17.74 10.47 20.18
C ALA A 204 16.35 9.88 19.86
N ASP A 205 16.05 9.66 18.58
CA ASP A 205 14.77 9.09 18.14
C ASP A 205 14.59 7.62 18.55
N LYS A 206 15.65 6.97 19.06
CA LYS A 206 15.67 5.54 19.42
C LYS A 206 15.71 5.29 20.92
N LEU A 207 15.90 6.31 21.74
CA LEU A 207 16.03 6.14 23.20
C LEU A 207 14.80 5.46 23.80
N ASN A 208 13.59 5.88 23.40
CA ASN A 208 12.35 5.27 23.89
C ASN A 208 12.22 3.80 23.47
N VAL A 209 12.68 3.47 22.24
CA VAL A 209 12.68 2.07 21.77
C VAL A 209 13.65 1.23 22.58
N ILE A 210 14.83 1.77 22.89
CA ILE A 210 15.84 1.09 23.72
C ILE A 210 15.27 0.83 25.12
N SER A 211 14.67 1.83 25.77
CA SER A 211 14.09 1.69 27.09
C SER A 211 13.01 0.60 27.11
N ASN A 212 12.10 0.62 26.15
CA ASN A 212 11.01 -0.37 26.07
C ASN A 212 11.50 -1.80 25.77
N LEU A 213 12.67 -1.96 25.13
CA LEU A 213 13.24 -3.29 24.85
C LEU A 213 14.05 -3.85 26.02
N LEU A 214 14.41 -3.01 27.00
CA LEU A 214 15.16 -3.42 28.21
C LEU A 214 14.25 -3.85 29.36
N GLU A 215 12.98 -3.49 29.33
CA GLU A 215 11.92 -3.93 30.27
C GLU A 215 11.38 -5.32 29.87
#